data_51105caf42495ed345c546cabf9f2425
#
_entry.id   51105caf42495ed345c546cabf9f2425
#
_cell.length_a   1.000
_cell.length_b   1.000
_cell.length_c   1.000
_cell.angle_alpha   90.00
_cell.angle_beta   90.00
_cell.angle_gamma   90.00
#
_symmetry.space_group_name_H-M   'P 1'
#
loop_
_entity.id
_entity.type
_entity.pdbx_description
1 polymer ?
#
loop_
_entity_poly.entity_id
_entity_poly.type
_entity_poly.pdbx_seq_one_letter_code
_entity_poly.pdbx_strand_id
1 'polypeptide(L)'
;GYDISYITLEYGIVAGYSMPLLLLPGFFTGAISNSLLPVISKANTLKQYSYIKRKLKQAILISLIIGIPITFILFLFPNFLLKLFYGTTHGGIYLRYLAIPFLFYYIELPLAATMQAMDMSKNVMIDNMIGIILKTVLLYFLSLLHIGIYSFIIASSINIILVATSHYFHVKNKLRSATC
;
A
#
# COMPACT_ATOMS: atom_id res chain seq x y z
N GLY A 1 -6.15 -11.89 -29.00
CA GLY A 1 -5.59 -11.67 -27.67
C GLY A 1 -4.17 -11.13 -27.78
N TYR A 2 -3.64 -10.53 -26.74
CA TYR A 2 -2.22 -10.11 -26.70
C TYR A 2 -1.31 -11.34 -26.70
N ASP A 3 -0.16 -11.22 -27.38
CA ASP A 3 0.85 -12.26 -27.35
C ASP A 3 1.44 -12.42 -25.94
N ILE A 4 1.75 -13.66 -25.55
CA ILE A 4 2.29 -13.96 -24.20
C ILE A 4 3.63 -13.22 -23.98
N SER A 5 4.47 -13.13 -25.01
CA SER A 5 5.73 -12.40 -24.97
C SER A 5 5.52 -10.91 -24.64
N TYR A 6 4.51 -10.30 -25.24
CA TYR A 6 4.14 -8.90 -24.98
C TYR A 6 3.68 -8.69 -23.52
N ILE A 7 2.77 -9.53 -23.03
CA ILE A 7 2.28 -9.43 -21.64
C ILE A 7 3.40 -9.63 -20.63
N THR A 8 4.31 -10.58 -20.89
CA THR A 8 5.46 -10.84 -20.02
C THR A 8 6.41 -9.65 -19.98
N LEU A 9 6.65 -9.01 -21.13
CA LEU A 9 7.49 -7.81 -21.22
C LEU A 9 6.86 -6.64 -20.46
N GLU A 10 5.58 -6.38 -20.65
CA GLU A 10 4.86 -5.29 -19.96
C GLU A 10 4.80 -5.53 -18.45
N TYR A 11 4.59 -6.76 -18.01
CA TYR A 11 4.67 -7.11 -16.58
C TYR A 11 6.08 -6.89 -16.03
N GLY A 12 7.12 -7.26 -16.79
CA GLY A 12 8.51 -7.01 -16.44
C GLY A 12 8.80 -5.51 -16.27
N ILE A 13 8.24 -4.66 -17.12
CA ILE A 13 8.35 -3.19 -17.02
C ILE A 13 7.68 -2.68 -15.74
N VAL A 14 6.47 -3.14 -15.43
CA VAL A 14 5.78 -2.75 -14.20
C VAL A 14 6.55 -3.22 -12.97
N ALA A 15 6.94 -4.49 -12.92
CA ALA A 15 7.59 -5.10 -11.77
C ALA A 15 9.03 -4.60 -11.57
N GLY A 16 9.77 -4.37 -12.67
CA GLY A 16 11.18 -4.00 -12.64
C GLY A 16 11.43 -2.50 -12.52
N TYR A 17 10.55 -1.66 -13.04
CA TYR A 17 10.76 -0.21 -13.08
C TYR A 17 9.75 0.56 -12.24
N SER A 18 8.44 0.31 -12.44
CA SER A 18 7.41 1.11 -11.78
C SER A 18 7.27 0.76 -10.30
N MET A 19 7.24 -0.53 -9.95
CA MET A 19 7.08 -0.98 -8.56
C MET A 19 8.20 -0.52 -7.62
N PRO A 20 9.50 -0.62 -7.96
CA PRO A 20 10.56 -0.14 -7.08
C PRO A 20 10.44 1.35 -6.77
N LEU A 21 10.09 2.19 -7.75
CA LEU A 21 9.89 3.62 -7.52
C LEU A 21 8.69 3.91 -6.61
N LEU A 22 7.59 3.16 -6.78
CA LEU A 22 6.41 3.27 -5.92
C LEU A 22 6.68 2.81 -4.49
N LEU A 23 7.59 1.86 -4.29
CA LEU A 23 7.95 1.35 -2.97
C LEU A 23 8.92 2.25 -2.20
N LEU A 24 9.63 3.19 -2.86
CA LEU A 24 10.62 4.06 -2.20
C LEU A 24 10.05 4.81 -0.98
N PRO A 25 8.89 5.49 -1.06
CA PRO A 25 8.30 6.14 0.13
C PRO A 25 7.94 5.12 1.22
N GLY A 26 7.61 3.88 0.82
CA GLY A 26 7.27 2.79 1.71
C GLY A 26 8.42 2.43 2.68
N PHE A 27 9.68 2.58 2.29
CA PHE A 27 10.81 2.37 3.19
C PHE A 27 10.79 3.33 4.38
N PHE A 28 10.51 4.61 4.14
CA PHE A 28 10.42 5.63 5.19
C PHE A 28 9.21 5.39 6.09
N THR A 29 8.04 5.16 5.49
CA THR A 29 6.81 4.89 6.25
C THR A 29 6.89 3.56 7.00
N GLY A 30 7.57 2.56 6.44
CA GLY A 30 7.87 1.29 7.09
C GLY A 30 8.79 1.45 8.31
N ALA A 31 9.85 2.27 8.20
CA ALA A 31 10.73 2.56 9.33
C ALA A 31 9.97 3.25 10.49
N ILE A 32 9.08 4.21 10.17
CA ILE A 32 8.19 4.85 11.14
C ILE A 32 7.27 3.80 11.79
N SER A 33 6.68 2.91 10.99
CA SER A 33 5.79 1.86 11.45
C SER A 33 6.49 0.88 12.39
N ASN A 34 7.71 0.47 12.06
CA ASN A 34 8.52 -0.40 12.91
C ASN A 34 8.88 0.26 14.24
N SER A 35 9.17 1.55 14.27
CA SER A 35 9.43 2.30 15.51
C SER A 35 8.17 2.47 16.37
N LEU A 36 7.01 2.49 15.75
CA LEU A 36 5.71 2.62 16.41
C LEU A 36 5.32 1.35 17.19
N LEU A 37 5.73 0.18 16.71
CA LEU A 37 5.36 -1.13 17.22
C LEU A 37 5.63 -1.31 18.73
N PRO A 38 6.85 -1.10 19.24
CA PRO A 38 7.13 -1.23 20.68
C PRO A 38 6.41 -0.18 21.53
N VAL A 39 6.23 1.03 20.98
CA VAL A 39 5.56 2.13 21.68
C VAL A 39 4.08 1.82 21.89
N ILE A 40 3.41 1.31 20.86
CA ILE A 40 1.98 0.92 20.95
C ILE A 40 1.82 -0.35 21.76
N SER A 41 2.69 -1.34 21.64
CA SER A 41 2.62 -2.58 22.42
C SER A 41 2.67 -2.28 23.94
N LYS A 42 3.61 -1.42 24.37
CA LYS A 42 3.66 -0.95 25.77
C LYS A 42 2.40 -0.20 26.19
N ALA A 43 1.88 0.67 25.34
CA ALA A 43 0.65 1.41 25.64
C ALA A 43 -0.59 0.51 25.67
N ASN A 44 -0.62 -0.56 24.87
CA ASN A 44 -1.70 -1.55 24.86
C ASN A 44 -1.74 -2.34 26.18
N THR A 45 -0.59 -2.80 26.69
CA THR A 45 -0.51 -3.48 28.01
C THR A 45 -0.97 -2.57 29.14
N LEU A 46 -0.72 -1.26 29.06
CA LEU A 46 -1.15 -0.26 30.03
C LEU A 46 -2.57 0.26 29.77
N LYS A 47 -3.29 -0.26 28.77
CA LYS A 47 -4.65 0.14 28.36
C LYS A 47 -4.77 1.64 28.03
N GLN A 48 -3.69 2.26 27.53
CA GLN A 48 -3.62 3.69 27.21
C GLN A 48 -4.12 3.99 25.78
N TYR A 49 -5.37 3.67 25.48
CA TYR A 49 -5.94 3.74 24.13
C TYR A 49 -5.94 5.15 23.51
N SER A 50 -6.13 6.20 24.34
CA SER A 50 -6.02 7.59 23.87
C SER A 50 -4.60 7.95 23.39
N TYR A 51 -3.58 7.39 24.05
CA TYR A 51 -2.19 7.55 23.65
C TYR A 51 -1.91 6.81 22.35
N ILE A 52 -2.41 5.56 22.20
CA ILE A 52 -2.31 4.77 20.96
C ILE A 52 -2.91 5.55 19.79
N LYS A 53 -4.13 6.06 19.95
CA LYS A 53 -4.81 6.86 18.91
C LYS A 53 -3.99 8.08 18.48
N ARG A 54 -3.40 8.79 19.45
CA ARG A 54 -2.55 9.96 19.18
C ARG A 54 -1.29 9.56 18.42
N LYS A 55 -0.60 8.48 18.84
CA LYS A 55 0.63 8.02 18.18
C LYS A 55 0.37 7.50 16.78
N LEU A 56 -0.69 6.73 16.58
CA LEU A 56 -1.11 6.31 15.24
C LEU A 56 -1.42 7.51 14.33
N LYS A 57 -2.17 8.50 14.83
CA LYS A 57 -2.46 9.71 14.05
C LYS A 57 -1.20 10.46 13.64
N GLN A 58 -0.21 10.55 14.55
CA GLN A 58 1.10 11.14 14.24
C GLN A 58 1.83 10.35 13.16
N ALA A 59 1.86 9.01 13.26
CA ALA A 59 2.52 8.17 12.27
C ALA A 59 1.85 8.28 10.89
N ILE A 60 0.52 8.25 10.81
CA ILE A 60 -0.22 8.46 9.57
C ILE A 60 0.07 9.85 8.98
N LEU A 61 0.09 10.89 9.82
CA LEU A 61 0.38 12.25 9.36
C LEU A 61 1.78 12.34 8.75
N ILE A 62 2.79 11.76 9.39
CA ILE A 62 4.16 11.76 8.86
C ILE A 62 4.23 10.95 7.56
N SER A 63 3.55 9.80 7.50
CA SER A 63 3.45 9.00 6.27
C SER A 63 2.81 9.78 5.12
N LEU A 64 1.80 10.61 5.40
CA LEU A 64 1.17 11.49 4.40
C LEU A 64 2.07 12.65 3.98
N ILE A 65 2.78 13.26 4.94
CA ILE A 65 3.74 14.35 4.64
C ILE A 65 4.85 13.86 3.70
N ILE A 66 5.28 12.62 3.83
CA ILE A 66 6.27 12.01 2.94
C ILE A 66 5.59 11.50 1.66
N GLY A 67 4.48 10.79 1.80
CA GLY A 67 3.81 10.08 0.70
C GLY A 67 3.17 11.02 -0.32
N ILE A 68 2.49 12.09 0.12
CA ILE A 68 1.78 12.99 -0.80
C ILE A 68 2.73 13.69 -1.78
N PRO A 69 3.82 14.36 -1.35
CA PRO A 69 4.73 15.01 -2.29
C PRO A 69 5.36 14.03 -3.27
N ILE A 70 5.78 12.85 -2.80
CA ILE A 70 6.40 11.85 -3.66
C ILE A 70 5.38 11.27 -4.63
N THR A 71 4.16 10.94 -4.18
CA THR A 71 3.07 10.52 -5.06
C THR A 71 2.77 11.57 -6.12
N PHE A 72 2.77 12.85 -5.76
CA PHE A 72 2.54 13.94 -6.70
C PHE A 72 3.64 14.01 -7.75
N ILE A 73 4.90 13.85 -7.36
CA ILE A 73 6.05 13.82 -8.27
C ILE A 73 5.96 12.59 -9.20
N LEU A 74 5.66 11.40 -8.66
CA LEU A 74 5.49 10.17 -9.42
C LEU A 74 4.33 10.26 -10.42
N PHE A 75 3.25 10.95 -10.06
CA PHE A 75 2.09 11.14 -10.92
C PHE A 75 2.33 12.16 -12.05
N LEU A 76 2.98 13.30 -11.75
CA LEU A 76 3.20 14.37 -12.71
C LEU A 76 4.39 14.09 -13.65
N PHE A 77 5.47 13.53 -13.11
CA PHE A 77 6.75 13.38 -13.84
C PHE A 77 7.21 11.92 -13.94
N PRO A 78 6.32 10.94 -14.27
CA PRO A 78 6.70 9.52 -14.28
C PRO A 78 7.81 9.23 -15.28
N ASN A 79 7.72 9.78 -16.50
CA ASN A 79 8.70 9.56 -17.56
C ASN A 79 10.08 10.14 -17.23
N PHE A 80 10.11 11.30 -16.58
CA PHE A 80 11.36 11.92 -16.12
C PHE A 80 12.06 11.04 -15.09
N LEU A 81 11.33 10.53 -14.11
CA LEU A 81 11.87 9.67 -13.07
C LEU A 81 12.37 8.33 -13.63
N LEU A 82 11.60 7.71 -14.51
CA LEU A 82 12.02 6.47 -15.16
C LEU A 82 13.28 6.68 -16.01
N LYS A 83 13.36 7.79 -16.74
CA LYS A 83 14.55 8.14 -17.51
C LYS A 83 15.76 8.40 -16.63
N LEU A 84 15.56 9.06 -15.48
CA LEU A 84 16.62 9.38 -14.53
C LEU A 84 17.20 8.12 -13.86
N PHE A 85 16.32 7.19 -13.44
CA PHE A 85 16.74 6.00 -12.67
C PHE A 85 17.07 4.79 -13.55
N TYR A 86 16.42 4.64 -14.71
CA TYR A 86 16.52 3.44 -15.54
C TYR A 86 16.91 3.71 -17.00
N GLY A 87 17.08 4.97 -17.39
CA GLY A 87 17.42 5.35 -18.77
C GLY A 87 16.28 5.12 -19.78
N THR A 88 15.09 4.77 -19.35
CA THR A 88 13.93 4.48 -20.20
C THR A 88 12.71 5.29 -19.78
N THR A 89 11.77 5.47 -20.69
CA THR A 89 10.45 6.08 -20.40
C THR A 89 9.32 5.04 -20.42
N HIS A 90 9.65 3.77 -20.75
CA HIS A 90 8.67 2.69 -20.76
C HIS A 90 8.12 2.44 -19.35
N GLY A 91 6.80 2.36 -19.23
CA GLY A 91 6.11 2.15 -17.95
C GLY A 91 5.66 3.42 -17.23
N GLY A 92 5.90 4.61 -17.79
CA GLY A 92 5.48 5.87 -17.17
C GLY A 92 3.98 5.98 -16.93
N ILE A 93 3.19 5.44 -17.85
CA ILE A 93 1.74 5.41 -17.71
C ILE A 93 1.31 4.48 -16.56
N TYR A 94 1.98 3.36 -16.37
CA TYR A 94 1.71 2.40 -15.28
C TYR A 94 2.09 2.99 -13.93
N LEU A 95 3.23 3.66 -13.87
CA LEU A 95 3.69 4.40 -12.69
C LEU A 95 2.67 5.46 -12.28
N ARG A 96 2.13 6.20 -13.25
CA ARG A 96 1.10 7.23 -13.02
C ARG A 96 -0.18 6.64 -12.45
N TYR A 97 -0.70 5.55 -13.03
CA TYR A 97 -1.94 4.93 -12.55
C TYR A 97 -1.80 4.30 -11.16
N LEU A 98 -0.65 3.74 -10.83
CA LEU A 98 -0.39 3.12 -9.54
C LEU A 98 -0.02 4.14 -8.44
N ALA A 99 0.43 5.34 -8.80
CA ALA A 99 0.87 6.33 -7.82
C ALA A 99 -0.21 6.68 -6.79
N ILE A 100 -1.46 6.91 -7.23
CA ILE A 100 -2.57 7.28 -6.33
C ILE A 100 -2.95 6.12 -5.39
N PRO A 101 -3.18 4.87 -5.85
CA PRO A 101 -3.40 3.74 -4.96
C PRO A 101 -2.27 3.51 -3.95
N PHE A 102 -1.02 3.73 -4.34
CA PHE A 102 0.12 3.56 -3.43
C PHE A 102 0.15 4.53 -2.25
N LEU A 103 -0.56 5.66 -2.33
CA LEU A 103 -0.75 6.53 -1.17
C LEU A 103 -1.48 5.79 -0.02
N PHE A 104 -2.44 4.93 -0.35
CA PHE A 104 -3.11 4.07 0.63
C PHE A 104 -2.16 3.03 1.21
N TYR A 105 -1.23 2.49 0.43
CA TYR A 105 -0.18 1.60 0.92
C TYR A 105 0.70 2.27 1.99
N TYR A 106 1.08 3.53 1.80
CA TYR A 106 1.90 4.26 2.79
C TYR A 106 1.16 4.50 4.12
N ILE A 107 -0.18 4.62 4.07
CA ILE A 107 -1.03 4.74 5.27
C ILE A 107 -1.26 3.36 5.91
N GLU A 108 -1.33 2.31 5.11
CA GLU A 108 -1.57 0.93 5.56
C GLU A 108 -0.45 0.45 6.48
N LEU A 109 0.81 0.79 6.21
CA LEU A 109 1.96 0.35 7.00
C LEU A 109 1.86 0.70 8.50
N PRO A 110 1.59 1.96 8.92
CA PRO A 110 1.38 2.26 10.35
C PRO A 110 0.09 1.67 10.92
N LEU A 111 -0.94 1.43 10.10
CA LEU A 111 -2.15 0.73 10.55
C LEU A 111 -1.86 -0.74 10.87
N ALA A 112 -1.17 -1.44 9.97
CA ALA A 112 -0.77 -2.83 10.16
C ALA A 112 0.14 -3.00 11.39
N ALA A 113 1.14 -2.12 11.57
CA ALA A 113 2.00 -2.12 12.75
C ALA A 113 1.21 -1.89 14.03
N THR A 114 0.23 -0.97 14.02
CA THR A 114 -0.66 -0.73 15.16
C THR A 114 -1.51 -1.95 15.49
N MET A 115 -2.08 -2.62 14.49
CA MET A 115 -2.83 -3.86 14.68
C MET A 115 -1.97 -4.96 15.30
N GLN A 116 -0.75 -5.16 14.79
CA GLN A 116 0.20 -6.13 15.32
C GLN A 116 0.54 -5.83 16.80
N ALA A 117 0.79 -4.57 17.13
CA ALA A 117 1.10 -4.12 18.49
C ALA A 117 -0.10 -4.22 19.46
N MET A 118 -1.32 -4.32 18.94
CA MET A 118 -2.57 -4.50 19.71
C MET A 118 -3.07 -5.95 19.70
N ASP A 119 -2.19 -6.93 19.47
CA ASP A 119 -2.48 -8.37 19.45
C ASP A 119 -3.48 -8.79 18.36
N MET A 120 -3.52 -8.04 17.25
CA MET A 120 -4.40 -8.29 16.10
C MET A 120 -3.64 -8.83 14.88
N SER A 121 -2.49 -9.47 15.07
CA SER A 121 -1.66 -10.01 13.98
C SER A 121 -2.41 -11.02 13.11
N LYS A 122 -3.32 -11.80 13.71
CA LYS A 122 -4.18 -12.73 12.97
C LYS A 122 -5.11 -11.99 11.99
N ASN A 123 -5.66 -10.85 12.40
CA ASN A 123 -6.53 -10.05 11.53
C ASN A 123 -5.73 -9.46 10.36
N VAL A 124 -4.51 -8.95 10.60
CA VAL A 124 -3.61 -8.46 9.55
C VAL A 124 -3.34 -9.56 8.52
N MET A 125 -3.03 -10.77 9.00
CA MET A 125 -2.78 -11.91 8.12
C MET A 125 -4.02 -12.28 7.29
N ILE A 126 -5.20 -12.34 7.91
CA ILE A 126 -6.46 -12.68 7.23
C ILE A 126 -6.79 -11.63 6.18
N ASP A 127 -6.72 -10.34 6.52
CA ASP A 127 -7.01 -9.23 5.59
C ASP A 127 -6.07 -9.28 4.38
N ASN A 128 -4.78 -9.53 4.59
CA ASN A 128 -3.82 -9.69 3.50
C ASN A 128 -4.11 -10.92 2.63
N MET A 129 -4.48 -12.07 3.24
CA MET A 129 -4.85 -13.27 2.48
C MET A 129 -6.11 -13.03 1.65
N ILE A 130 -7.15 -12.43 2.22
CA ILE A 130 -8.38 -12.08 1.49
C ILE A 130 -8.04 -11.12 0.35
N GLY A 131 -7.19 -10.12 0.61
CA GLY A 131 -6.75 -9.18 -0.42
C GLY A 131 -6.04 -9.86 -1.59
N ILE A 132 -5.12 -10.79 -1.31
CA ILE A 132 -4.38 -11.54 -2.35
C ILE A 132 -5.34 -12.43 -3.15
N ILE A 133 -6.23 -13.15 -2.48
CA ILE A 133 -7.22 -14.01 -3.15
C ILE A 133 -8.11 -13.16 -4.05
N LEU A 134 -8.65 -12.05 -3.53
CA LEU A 134 -9.50 -11.16 -4.32
C LEU A 134 -8.73 -10.55 -5.50
N LYS A 135 -7.49 -10.11 -5.31
CA LYS A 135 -6.63 -9.63 -6.39
C LYS A 135 -6.47 -10.68 -7.48
N THR A 136 -6.22 -11.95 -7.11
CA THR A 136 -6.03 -13.05 -8.05
C THR A 136 -7.32 -13.33 -8.84
N VAL A 137 -8.45 -13.37 -8.14
CA VAL A 137 -9.77 -13.57 -8.77
C VAL A 137 -10.10 -12.40 -9.71
N LEU A 138 -9.89 -11.15 -9.27
CA LEU A 138 -10.09 -9.98 -10.12
C LEU A 138 -9.17 -10.00 -11.33
N LEU A 139 -7.90 -10.36 -11.15
CA LEU A 139 -6.94 -10.46 -12.24
C LEU A 139 -7.42 -11.48 -13.30
N TYR A 140 -7.93 -12.65 -12.86
CA TYR A 140 -8.49 -13.65 -13.76
C TYR A 140 -9.66 -13.09 -14.58
N PHE A 141 -10.68 -12.50 -13.92
CA PHE A 141 -11.84 -11.97 -14.63
C PHE A 141 -11.50 -10.76 -15.52
N LEU A 142 -10.63 -9.85 -15.07
CA LEU A 142 -10.21 -8.71 -15.87
C LEU A 142 -9.34 -9.12 -17.05
N SER A 143 -8.59 -10.21 -16.96
CA SER A 143 -7.80 -10.72 -18.09
C SER A 143 -8.68 -11.22 -19.25
N LEU A 144 -9.90 -11.68 -18.96
CA LEU A 144 -10.88 -12.08 -19.98
C LEU A 144 -11.37 -10.88 -20.83
N LEU A 145 -11.26 -9.65 -20.31
CA LEU A 145 -11.63 -8.44 -21.03
C LEU A 145 -10.57 -8.01 -22.06
N HIS A 146 -9.46 -8.73 -22.17
CA HIS A 146 -8.36 -8.45 -23.10
C HIS A 146 -7.77 -7.04 -22.98
N ILE A 147 -7.75 -6.49 -21.77
CA ILE A 147 -7.16 -5.16 -21.49
C ILE A 147 -5.66 -5.21 -21.16
N GLY A 148 -5.01 -6.35 -21.34
CA GLY A 148 -3.57 -6.53 -21.16
C GLY A 148 -3.12 -6.25 -19.73
N ILE A 149 -2.00 -5.54 -19.58
CA ILE A 149 -1.38 -5.23 -18.27
C ILE A 149 -2.28 -4.38 -17.34
N TYR A 150 -3.27 -3.67 -17.89
CA TYR A 150 -4.20 -2.90 -17.07
C TYR A 150 -5.03 -3.76 -16.13
N SER A 151 -5.27 -5.04 -16.45
CA SER A 151 -5.88 -6.01 -15.54
C SER A 151 -5.11 -6.10 -14.21
N PHE A 152 -3.78 -6.18 -14.30
CA PHE A 152 -2.90 -6.23 -13.14
C PHE A 152 -2.91 -4.91 -12.34
N ILE A 153 -2.90 -3.77 -13.04
CA ILE A 153 -2.91 -2.43 -12.42
C ILE A 153 -4.20 -2.22 -11.63
N ILE A 154 -5.34 -2.53 -12.23
CA ILE A 154 -6.66 -2.38 -11.60
C ILE A 154 -6.79 -3.33 -10.40
N ALA A 155 -6.48 -4.62 -10.59
CA ALA A 155 -6.57 -5.61 -9.51
C ALA A 155 -5.65 -5.25 -8.33
N SER A 156 -4.43 -4.77 -8.60
CA SER A 156 -3.49 -4.33 -7.56
C SER A 156 -3.98 -3.08 -6.85
N SER A 157 -4.53 -2.11 -7.57
CA SER A 157 -5.08 -0.87 -6.99
C SER A 157 -6.25 -1.17 -6.04
N ILE A 158 -7.17 -2.02 -6.45
CA ILE A 158 -8.31 -2.44 -5.62
C ILE A 158 -7.83 -3.15 -4.37
N ASN A 159 -6.86 -4.07 -4.51
CA ASN A 159 -6.29 -4.79 -3.36
C ASN A 159 -5.67 -3.84 -2.33
N ILE A 160 -4.84 -2.90 -2.77
CA ILE A 160 -4.18 -1.93 -1.88
C ILE A 160 -5.22 -1.11 -1.10
N ILE A 161 -6.22 -0.58 -1.78
CA ILE A 161 -7.28 0.23 -1.16
C ILE A 161 -8.11 -0.62 -0.17
N LEU A 162 -8.44 -1.86 -0.55
CA LEU A 162 -9.23 -2.76 0.27
C LEU A 162 -8.50 -3.12 1.57
N VAL A 163 -7.23 -3.53 1.49
CA VAL A 163 -6.44 -3.90 2.67
C VAL A 163 -6.25 -2.69 3.59
N ALA A 164 -5.90 -1.52 3.05
CA ALA A 164 -5.75 -0.31 3.85
C ALA A 164 -7.05 0.09 4.56
N THR A 165 -8.20 0.00 3.87
CA THR A 165 -9.51 0.30 4.47
C THR A 165 -9.92 -0.73 5.52
N SER A 166 -9.67 -2.02 5.30
CA SER A 166 -9.92 -3.08 6.29
C SER A 166 -9.12 -2.84 7.57
N HIS A 167 -7.81 -2.60 7.46
CA HIS A 167 -6.96 -2.27 8.60
C HIS A 167 -7.44 -1.03 9.36
N TYR A 168 -7.85 0.01 8.63
CA TYR A 168 -8.41 1.21 9.27
C TYR A 168 -9.66 0.91 10.09
N PHE A 169 -10.60 0.11 9.55
CA PHE A 169 -11.82 -0.25 10.26
C PHE A 169 -11.53 -1.13 11.49
N HIS A 170 -10.64 -2.11 11.38
CA HIS A 170 -10.23 -2.94 12.51
C HIS A 170 -9.64 -2.11 13.65
N VAL A 171 -8.70 -1.22 13.37
CA VAL A 171 -8.10 -0.34 14.38
C VAL A 171 -9.14 0.59 14.99
N LYS A 172 -9.99 1.21 14.15
CA LYS A 172 -11.05 2.12 14.63
C LYS A 172 -12.02 1.42 15.57
N ASN A 173 -12.49 0.21 15.21
CA ASN A 173 -13.41 -0.57 16.03
C ASN A 173 -12.77 -0.99 17.35
N LYS A 174 -11.52 -1.48 17.34
CA LYS A 174 -10.79 -1.85 18.55
C LYS A 174 -10.61 -0.67 19.50
N LEU A 175 -10.21 0.49 18.99
CA LEU A 175 -10.04 1.69 19.80
C LEU A 175 -11.37 2.24 20.34
N ARG A 176 -12.46 2.10 19.59
CA ARG A 176 -13.79 2.53 20.03
C ARG A 176 -14.34 1.62 21.15
N SER A 177 -14.25 0.30 20.99
CA SER A 177 -14.72 -0.67 22.00
C SER A 177 -13.91 -0.63 23.29
N ALA A 178 -12.68 -0.13 23.25
CA ALA A 178 -11.81 -0.03 24.41
C ALA A 178 -11.91 1.31 25.17
N THR A 179 -12.63 2.30 24.59
CA THR A 179 -12.88 3.60 25.24
C THR A 179 -14.31 3.74 25.79
N CYS A 180 -15.18 2.77 25.53
CA CYS A 180 -16.48 2.60 26.21
C CYS A 180 -16.32 1.67 27.42
#